data_3ac992cfd7ffb04fe75adaac955fd4e9
#
_entry.id   3ac992cfd7ffb04fe75adaac955fd4e9
#
_cell.length_a   1.000
_cell.length_b   1.000
_cell.length_c   1.000
_cell.angle_alpha   90.00
_cell.angle_beta   90.00
_cell.angle_gamma   90.00
#
_symmetry.space_group_name_H-M   'P 1'
#
loop_
_entity.id
_entity.type
_entity.pdbx_description
1 polymer ?
#
loop_
_entity_poly.entity_id
_entity_poly.type
_entity_poly.pdbx_seq_one_letter_code
_entity_poly.pdbx_strand_id
1 'polypeptide(L)'
;MIKIFHNEPSLTYDIHALVGAFYSGEIIAVTPETDVRDRRVRGTYPDIEISVSEDGAEVRIYETEDIVSGITTVQSADNGIRRDKHDYVSQPDEEPGITENSGTCGMTDMQYHTEDGVQGIMLGEPFKDEEKKSGLKCRVHIFCSRTAGWKKRTDRNPFKLFLYDCLRIVCGRSLPWGNITGIRPTKIALEKIENGESKEDILKYMKSVHEVSDRKSQLAYDVAKREHEILGTIHIGVAINSSNASKTLLSPERVTTVRGDIAQDISMESNSQMTDVLASDNTLMAMGASSANIKAGVATPAGCGYSVYIGIPFCPTTCMYCSFTSYPISSWKDRVDEYLDAVFKEIDYVAKEHTDKILDTVYIGGGTPTSLSADQMKRLLMKIRDTLDCSHLAEFTVEAGRADSITSDKLKVMKECGITRISVNPQTMKQATLDFIGRRHTVEQVKEAFYAARTAGFDNINMDIILGLPGEDDRDVINTMEQIEAMSPDSLTAHSLAIKKSSALSKWIEKNGVPVLNNTDETIEIVRDSAAKMDMKPYYLYRQKHMTGNMENVGYARDGRYGIYNILIMEEKQTIIALGAGSITKRVYTDGSGRIERCENARDIATYISNIDEMIERKRKLFADDSMR
;
A
#
# COMPACT_ATOMS: atom_id res chain seq x y z
N MET A 1 -13.78 21.37 -9.70
CA MET A 1 -13.05 20.60 -10.77
C MET A 1 -11.91 21.48 -11.26
N ILE A 2 -10.68 20.98 -11.22
CA ILE A 2 -9.47 21.70 -11.65
C ILE A 2 -9.12 21.30 -13.07
N LYS A 3 -9.01 22.26 -13.96
CA LYS A 3 -8.67 22.08 -15.39
C LYS A 3 -7.22 22.41 -15.59
N ILE A 4 -6.46 21.46 -16.15
CA ILE A 4 -5.03 21.61 -16.41
C ILE A 4 -4.80 21.45 -17.90
N PHE A 5 -4.09 22.41 -18.50
CA PHE A 5 -3.62 22.32 -19.87
C PHE A 5 -2.11 22.25 -19.91
N HIS A 6 -1.56 21.38 -20.75
CA HIS A 6 -0.13 21.23 -20.92
C HIS A 6 0.24 20.79 -22.34
N ASN A 7 1.47 21.09 -22.76
CA ASN A 7 1.97 20.80 -24.10
C ASN A 7 2.85 19.54 -24.19
N GLU A 8 3.11 18.81 -23.08
CA GLU A 8 3.97 17.63 -23.08
C GLU A 8 3.20 16.36 -22.67
N PRO A 9 2.65 15.57 -23.63
CA PRO A 9 1.82 14.41 -23.33
C PRO A 9 2.48 13.34 -22.46
N SER A 10 3.82 13.22 -22.49
CA SER A 10 4.52 12.22 -21.67
C SER A 10 4.46 12.50 -20.17
N LEU A 11 4.14 13.74 -19.75
CA LEU A 11 4.03 14.18 -18.37
C LEU A 11 2.58 14.15 -17.82
N THR A 12 1.58 13.84 -18.65
CA THR A 12 0.15 13.85 -18.25
C THR A 12 -0.10 13.11 -16.94
N TYR A 13 0.51 11.94 -16.77
CA TYR A 13 0.34 11.13 -15.58
C TYR A 13 0.93 11.81 -14.33
N ASP A 14 2.15 12.32 -14.42
CA ASP A 14 2.85 12.94 -13.30
C ASP A 14 2.17 14.23 -12.86
N ILE A 15 1.72 15.05 -13.83
CA ILE A 15 0.93 16.27 -13.59
C ILE A 15 -0.37 15.92 -12.85
N HIS A 16 -1.15 15.00 -13.39
CA HIS A 16 -2.41 14.58 -12.77
C HIS A 16 -2.21 14.06 -11.36
N ALA A 17 -1.21 13.21 -11.15
CA ALA A 17 -0.95 12.59 -9.86
C ALA A 17 -0.51 13.61 -8.81
N LEU A 18 0.34 14.55 -9.19
CA LEU A 18 0.88 15.55 -8.25
C LEU A 18 -0.14 16.64 -7.91
N VAL A 19 -0.84 17.18 -8.91
CA VAL A 19 -1.90 18.16 -8.66
C VAL A 19 -3.03 17.52 -7.84
N GLY A 20 -3.41 16.28 -8.14
CA GLY A 20 -4.41 15.54 -7.37
C GLY A 20 -4.02 15.30 -5.91
N ALA A 21 -2.73 15.23 -5.60
CA ALA A 21 -2.25 15.13 -4.23
C ALA A 21 -2.39 16.44 -3.45
N PHE A 22 -2.19 17.58 -4.11
CA PHE A 22 -2.38 18.90 -3.50
C PHE A 22 -3.86 19.30 -3.38
N TYR A 23 -4.69 18.88 -4.31
CA TYR A 23 -6.14 19.19 -4.35
C TYR A 23 -6.96 17.91 -4.15
N SER A 24 -6.74 17.25 -3.01
CA SER A 24 -7.44 15.99 -2.69
C SER A 24 -8.95 16.23 -2.56
N GLY A 25 -9.74 15.38 -3.25
CA GLY A 25 -11.20 15.53 -3.32
C GLY A 25 -11.71 16.28 -4.55
N GLU A 26 -10.84 17.00 -5.27
CA GLU A 26 -11.20 17.67 -6.52
C GLU A 26 -11.10 16.74 -7.74
N ILE A 27 -11.99 16.96 -8.70
CA ILE A 27 -11.89 16.31 -10.01
C ILE A 27 -10.81 17.02 -10.81
N ILE A 28 -9.76 16.30 -11.18
CA ILE A 28 -8.67 16.83 -11.98
C ILE A 28 -8.85 16.42 -13.44
N ALA A 29 -9.01 17.41 -14.30
CA ALA A 29 -9.09 17.21 -15.76
C ALA A 29 -7.78 17.70 -16.39
N VAL A 30 -6.94 16.78 -16.86
CA VAL A 30 -5.68 17.08 -17.54
C VAL A 30 -5.86 16.86 -19.04
N THR A 31 -5.61 17.90 -19.83
CA THR A 31 -5.73 17.87 -21.29
C THR A 31 -4.38 18.20 -21.91
N PRO A 32 -3.73 17.22 -22.59
CA PRO A 32 -2.54 17.51 -23.40
C PRO A 32 -2.94 18.25 -24.67
N GLU A 33 -2.32 19.37 -24.95
CA GLU A 33 -2.59 20.20 -26.13
C GLU A 33 -1.28 20.68 -26.79
N THR A 34 -1.27 20.65 -28.11
CA THR A 34 -0.16 21.12 -28.90
C THR A 34 -0.09 22.66 -28.99
N ASP A 35 -1.22 23.35 -28.75
CA ASP A 35 -1.30 24.80 -28.70
C ASP A 35 -2.31 25.27 -27.65
N VAL A 36 -1.79 25.65 -26.48
CA VAL A 36 -2.58 26.17 -25.35
C VAL A 36 -3.20 27.53 -25.70
N ARG A 37 -2.58 28.31 -26.60
CA ARG A 37 -3.06 29.66 -26.99
C ARG A 37 -4.36 29.60 -27.78
N ASP A 38 -4.57 28.54 -28.55
CA ASP A 38 -5.76 28.41 -29.43
C ASP A 38 -7.07 28.25 -28.63
N ARG A 39 -7.02 27.73 -27.40
CA ARG A 39 -8.20 27.63 -26.52
C ARG A 39 -8.57 28.89 -25.76
N ARG A 40 -7.61 29.75 -25.47
CA ARG A 40 -7.90 31.09 -24.93
C ARG A 40 -8.82 31.87 -25.90
N VAL A 41 -8.61 31.67 -27.20
CA VAL A 41 -9.45 32.26 -28.25
C VAL A 41 -10.88 31.68 -28.23
N ARG A 42 -11.05 30.41 -27.80
CA ARG A 42 -12.36 29.73 -27.73
C ARG A 42 -13.10 29.92 -26.41
N GLY A 43 -12.55 30.68 -25.47
CA GLY A 43 -13.22 31.03 -24.21
C GLY A 43 -13.17 29.97 -23.12
N THR A 44 -12.34 28.94 -23.26
CA THR A 44 -12.09 27.93 -22.22
C THR A 44 -10.75 28.24 -21.51
N TYR A 45 -10.80 28.56 -20.22
CA TYR A 45 -9.61 28.90 -19.45
C TYR A 45 -9.22 27.74 -18.53
N PRO A 46 -7.91 27.40 -18.47
CA PRO A 46 -7.40 26.45 -17.47
C PRO A 46 -7.31 27.09 -16.09
N ASP A 47 -7.28 26.27 -15.04
CA ASP A 47 -6.91 26.67 -13.69
C ASP A 47 -5.37 26.55 -13.49
N ILE A 48 -4.75 25.62 -14.22
CA ILE A 48 -3.30 25.46 -14.28
C ILE A 48 -2.88 25.28 -15.74
N GLU A 49 -1.88 26.05 -16.16
CA GLU A 49 -1.27 25.94 -17.49
C GLU A 49 0.20 25.59 -17.34
N ILE A 50 0.66 24.58 -18.07
CA ILE A 50 2.02 24.10 -18.02
C ILE A 50 2.58 24.08 -19.45
N SER A 51 3.66 24.84 -19.67
CA SER A 51 4.40 24.88 -20.94
C SER A 51 5.80 24.32 -20.72
N VAL A 52 6.18 23.28 -21.45
CA VAL A 52 7.51 22.68 -21.41
C VAL A 52 8.20 22.94 -22.75
N SER A 53 9.45 23.39 -22.72
CA SER A 53 10.30 23.65 -23.87
C SER A 53 11.67 22.98 -23.71
N GLU A 54 12.54 23.12 -24.70
CA GLU A 54 13.93 22.62 -24.61
C GLU A 54 14.75 23.40 -23.57
N ASP A 55 14.36 24.65 -23.28
CA ASP A 55 15.07 25.56 -22.39
C ASP A 55 14.53 25.56 -20.96
N GLY A 56 13.42 24.86 -20.68
CA GLY A 56 12.83 24.82 -19.36
C GLY A 56 11.31 24.58 -19.34
N ALA A 57 10.68 24.95 -18.24
CA ALA A 57 9.23 24.87 -18.07
C ALA A 57 8.66 26.14 -17.44
N GLU A 58 7.44 26.48 -17.80
CA GLU A 58 6.65 27.53 -17.20
C GLU A 58 5.35 26.95 -16.65
N VAL A 59 5.01 27.26 -15.41
CA VAL A 59 3.74 26.89 -14.76
C VAL A 59 3.00 28.16 -14.38
N ARG A 60 1.76 28.29 -14.83
CA ARG A 60 0.83 29.36 -14.45
C ARG A 60 -0.32 28.77 -13.66
N ILE A 61 -0.55 29.26 -12.46
CA ILE A 61 -1.65 28.84 -11.60
C ILE A 61 -2.58 30.03 -11.40
N TYR A 62 -3.86 29.85 -11.75
CA TYR A 62 -4.89 30.88 -11.68
C TYR A 62 -5.71 30.68 -10.41
N GLU A 63 -5.52 31.52 -9.40
CA GLU A 63 -6.35 31.54 -8.19
C GLU A 63 -7.69 32.19 -8.49
N THR A 64 -8.74 31.39 -8.52
CA THR A 64 -10.12 31.84 -8.55
C THR A 64 -10.76 31.57 -7.19
N GLU A 65 -11.92 32.21 -6.90
CA GLU A 65 -12.65 31.96 -5.66
C GLU A 65 -12.95 30.46 -5.45
N ASP A 66 -13.13 29.68 -6.52
CA ASP A 66 -13.35 28.24 -6.46
C ASP A 66 -12.11 27.45 -5.99
N ILE A 67 -10.90 27.90 -6.34
CA ILE A 67 -9.65 27.28 -5.89
C ILE A 67 -9.37 27.63 -4.42
N VAL A 68 -9.64 28.88 -4.04
CA VAL A 68 -9.50 29.37 -2.66
C VAL A 68 -10.48 28.64 -1.72
N SER A 69 -11.72 28.35 -2.18
CA SER A 69 -12.69 27.61 -1.37
C SER A 69 -12.25 26.16 -1.09
N GLY A 70 -11.60 25.50 -2.05
CA GLY A 70 -11.00 24.17 -1.86
C GLY A 70 -9.87 24.17 -0.82
N ILE A 71 -9.06 25.22 -0.79
CA ILE A 71 -7.99 25.41 0.21
C ILE A 71 -8.58 25.72 1.60
N THR A 72 -9.64 26.54 1.67
CA THR A 72 -10.26 26.94 2.94
C THR A 72 -10.98 25.79 3.63
N THR A 73 -11.54 24.84 2.87
CA THR A 73 -12.23 23.66 3.44
C THR A 73 -11.25 22.70 4.14
N VAL A 74 -9.99 22.69 3.71
CA VAL A 74 -8.92 21.90 4.37
C VAL A 74 -8.32 22.66 5.56
N GLN A 75 -8.27 24.01 5.52
CA GLN A 75 -7.74 24.83 6.61
C GLN A 75 -8.70 25.01 7.79
N SER A 76 -10.02 24.90 7.59
CA SER A 76 -10.99 25.04 8.68
C SER A 76 -11.04 23.84 9.65
N ALA A 77 -10.38 22.72 9.31
CA ALA A 77 -10.17 21.62 10.24
C ALA A 77 -8.95 21.82 11.18
N ASP A 78 -8.09 22.82 10.89
CA ASP A 78 -6.79 23.02 11.56
C ASP A 78 -6.77 24.20 12.56
N ASN A 79 -7.93 24.82 12.87
CA ASN A 79 -8.00 26.02 13.74
C ASN A 79 -8.27 25.67 15.21
N GLY A 80 -7.28 25.08 15.88
CA GLY A 80 -7.24 24.90 17.34
C GLY A 80 -5.97 25.38 18.04
N ILE A 81 -4.97 25.89 17.32
CA ILE A 81 -3.71 26.34 17.95
C ILE A 81 -3.44 27.80 17.59
N ARG A 82 -3.50 28.67 18.62
CA ARG A 82 -3.05 30.08 18.54
C ARG A 82 -1.56 30.09 18.18
N ARG A 83 -1.22 30.66 17.03
CA ARG A 83 0.15 31.09 16.73
C ARG A 83 0.36 32.50 17.20
N ASP A 84 1.26 32.69 18.14
CA ASP A 84 1.78 34.02 18.53
C ASP A 84 2.50 34.64 17.33
N LYS A 85 2.06 35.84 16.99
CA LYS A 85 2.74 36.67 15.99
C LYS A 85 4.06 37.16 16.58
N HIS A 86 5.18 36.71 16.04
CA HIS A 86 6.43 37.44 16.19
C HIS A 86 6.55 38.46 15.08
N ASP A 87 6.46 39.71 15.51
CA ASP A 87 6.71 40.88 14.70
C ASP A 87 8.17 40.93 14.26
N TYR A 88 8.41 40.91 12.96
CA TYR A 88 9.67 41.38 12.41
C TYR A 88 9.54 42.86 12.07
N VAL A 89 10.19 43.68 12.91
CA VAL A 89 10.41 45.12 12.69
C VAL A 89 11.48 45.25 11.61
N SER A 90 11.10 45.83 10.48
CA SER A 90 12.03 46.34 9.48
C SER A 90 12.45 47.77 9.82
N GLN A 91 13.76 47.98 9.98
CA GLN A 91 14.33 49.33 9.93
C GLN A 91 14.63 49.73 8.47
N PRO A 92 14.48 51.02 8.15
CA PRO A 92 14.72 51.55 6.81
C PRO A 92 16.14 52.09 6.68
N ASP A 93 16.86 51.79 5.61
CA ASP A 93 17.98 52.61 5.16
C ASP A 93 18.15 52.59 3.63
N GLU A 94 18.08 53.79 3.11
CA GLU A 94 18.75 54.40 1.97
C GLU A 94 18.51 53.87 0.53
N GLU A 95 17.79 54.72 -0.20
CA GLU A 95 17.81 54.74 -1.69
C GLU A 95 19.20 55.07 -2.25
N PRO A 96 19.54 54.56 -3.43
CA PRO A 96 19.94 55.44 -4.51
C PRO A 96 19.38 55.08 -5.90
N GLY A 97 18.86 56.14 -6.54
CA GLY A 97 19.13 56.42 -7.95
C GLY A 97 18.48 55.55 -9.01
N ILE A 98 17.31 55.99 -9.48
CA ILE A 98 16.64 55.49 -10.70
C ILE A 98 17.41 55.91 -11.93
N THR A 99 17.79 54.95 -12.78
CA THR A 99 17.98 55.15 -14.23
C THR A 99 17.05 54.18 -14.97
N GLU A 100 16.10 54.75 -15.69
CA GLU A 100 15.22 54.05 -16.62
C GLU A 100 16.03 53.35 -17.72
N ASN A 101 15.79 52.05 -17.91
CA ASN A 101 15.92 51.41 -19.20
C ASN A 101 14.96 50.24 -19.35
N SER A 102 14.23 50.38 -20.40
CA SER A 102 13.33 49.46 -21.11
C SER A 102 13.31 47.97 -20.73
N GLY A 103 12.12 47.52 -20.24
CA GLY A 103 11.53 46.31 -20.75
C GLY A 103 12.10 44.95 -20.36
N THR A 104 12.30 44.67 -19.05
CA THR A 104 12.37 43.31 -18.53
C THR A 104 11.59 43.23 -17.23
N CYS A 105 10.72 42.22 -17.14
CA CYS A 105 9.93 41.88 -15.97
C CYS A 105 10.82 41.89 -14.71
N GLY A 106 10.51 42.69 -13.69
CA GLY A 106 11.23 42.70 -12.42
C GLY A 106 11.03 41.36 -11.70
N MET A 107 12.10 40.59 -11.56
CA MET A 107 12.12 39.29 -10.89
C MET A 107 12.90 39.42 -9.59
N THR A 108 12.29 39.06 -8.47
CA THR A 108 13.00 38.87 -7.19
C THR A 108 13.55 37.45 -7.12
N ASP A 109 14.87 37.34 -7.09
CA ASP A 109 15.57 36.03 -6.97
C ASP A 109 15.46 35.50 -5.54
N MET A 110 14.72 34.42 -5.33
CA MET A 110 14.90 33.56 -4.16
C MET A 110 15.94 32.50 -4.53
N GLN A 111 17.17 32.67 -4.04
CA GLN A 111 18.24 31.68 -4.20
C GLN A 111 18.10 30.62 -3.10
N TYR A 112 17.83 29.37 -3.49
CA TYR A 112 18.11 28.21 -2.66
C TYR A 112 19.46 27.63 -3.07
N HIS A 113 20.43 27.63 -2.16
CA HIS A 113 21.70 26.96 -2.35
C HIS A 113 21.56 25.47 -2.07
N THR A 114 21.78 24.64 -3.10
CA THR A 114 22.20 23.26 -2.92
C THR A 114 23.65 23.14 -3.40
N GLU A 115 24.45 22.31 -2.73
CA GLU A 115 25.90 22.13 -3.02
C GLU A 115 26.21 21.61 -4.44
N ASP A 116 25.19 21.26 -5.23
CA ASP A 116 25.32 20.73 -6.60
C ASP A 116 24.55 21.56 -7.65
N GLY A 117 24.73 22.86 -7.66
CA GLY A 117 24.45 23.70 -8.84
C GLY A 117 23.00 23.73 -9.34
N VAL A 118 22.00 23.77 -8.48
CA VAL A 118 20.61 23.92 -8.90
C VAL A 118 20.28 25.36 -9.23
N GLN A 119 19.79 25.55 -10.43
CA GLN A 119 19.33 26.80 -10.99
C GLN A 119 18.08 27.31 -10.25
N GLY A 120 18.08 28.61 -9.92
CA GLY A 120 17.03 29.24 -9.12
C GLY A 120 15.64 29.19 -9.77
N ILE A 121 14.63 29.01 -8.94
CA ILE A 121 13.23 29.27 -9.28
C ILE A 121 13.07 30.78 -9.28
N MET A 122 12.76 31.36 -10.44
CA MET A 122 12.44 32.78 -10.53
C MET A 122 10.95 32.95 -10.28
N LEU A 123 10.60 33.58 -9.16
CA LEU A 123 9.25 34.05 -8.92
C LEU A 123 9.06 35.32 -9.76
N GLY A 124 8.16 35.28 -10.73
CA GLY A 124 7.66 36.50 -11.35
C GLY A 124 6.94 37.34 -10.30
N GLU A 125 7.05 38.68 -10.38
CA GLU A 125 6.28 39.51 -9.50
C GLU A 125 4.82 39.05 -9.45
N PRO A 126 4.22 38.93 -8.25
CA PRO A 126 2.80 38.72 -8.16
C PRO A 126 2.12 39.98 -8.69
N PHE A 127 1.28 39.82 -9.70
CA PHE A 127 0.27 40.82 -10.07
C PHE A 127 0.37 41.44 -11.47
N LYS A 128 -0.47 40.90 -12.31
CA LYS A 128 -1.47 41.71 -13.02
C LYS A 128 -2.81 41.06 -12.73
N ASP A 129 -3.75 41.80 -12.16
CA ASP A 129 -5.16 41.39 -12.15
C ASP A 129 -5.60 41.25 -13.62
N GLU A 130 -5.51 40.05 -14.19
CA GLU A 130 -6.06 39.79 -15.51
C GLU A 130 -7.55 39.49 -15.32
N GLU A 131 -8.40 40.32 -15.89
CA GLU A 131 -9.82 40.02 -15.98
C GLU A 131 -10.00 38.79 -16.88
N LYS A 132 -10.48 37.68 -16.32
CA LYS A 132 -11.06 36.61 -17.14
C LYS A 132 -12.19 37.24 -17.96
N LYS A 133 -12.31 36.88 -19.25
CA LYS A 133 -13.44 37.30 -20.11
C LYS A 133 -14.84 36.97 -19.53
N SER A 134 -14.90 36.25 -18.41
CA SER A 134 -16.09 35.97 -17.61
C SER A 134 -16.40 37.01 -16.54
N GLY A 135 -15.61 38.11 -16.42
CA GLY A 135 -15.80 39.15 -15.41
C GLY A 135 -15.30 38.78 -14.01
N LEU A 136 -14.68 37.63 -13.80
CA LEU A 136 -14.07 37.21 -12.55
C LEU A 136 -12.61 37.68 -12.49
N LYS A 137 -12.26 38.50 -11.46
CA LYS A 137 -10.88 38.82 -11.15
C LYS A 137 -10.17 37.56 -10.64
N CYS A 138 -9.02 37.23 -11.22
CA CYS A 138 -8.20 36.12 -10.76
C CYS A 138 -6.77 36.59 -10.53
N ARG A 139 -6.14 36.05 -9.48
CA ARG A 139 -4.71 36.21 -9.23
C ARG A 139 -3.96 35.15 -10.02
N VAL A 140 -2.89 35.53 -10.70
CA VAL A 140 -2.08 34.58 -11.49
C VAL A 140 -0.69 34.47 -10.87
N HIS A 141 -0.29 33.23 -10.53
CA HIS A 141 1.06 32.89 -10.11
C HIS A 141 1.81 32.30 -11.30
N ILE A 142 2.94 32.90 -11.65
CA ILE A 142 3.78 32.46 -12.78
C ILE A 142 5.13 31.98 -12.23
N PHE A 143 5.49 30.74 -12.54
CA PHE A 143 6.75 30.13 -12.17
C PHE A 143 7.49 29.71 -13.43
N CYS A 144 8.79 30.01 -13.50
CA CYS A 144 9.64 29.63 -14.62
C CYS A 144 10.83 28.82 -14.10
N SER A 145 11.18 27.74 -14.78
CA SER A 145 12.42 27.01 -14.58
C SER A 145 13.24 27.08 -15.86
N ARG A 146 14.53 27.38 -15.74
CA ARG A 146 15.51 27.41 -16.86
C ARG A 146 16.38 26.16 -16.88
N THR A 147 15.90 25.03 -16.39
CA THR A 147 16.68 23.80 -16.44
C THR A 147 16.74 23.31 -17.88
N ALA A 148 17.86 23.54 -18.55
CA ALA A 148 18.12 23.01 -19.88
C ALA A 148 18.20 21.49 -19.83
N GLY A 149 17.55 20.81 -20.78
CA GLY A 149 17.74 19.37 -20.97
C GLY A 149 16.76 18.45 -20.27
N TRP A 150 15.48 18.78 -20.23
CA TRP A 150 14.38 17.85 -19.92
C TRP A 150 14.33 16.74 -21.00
N LYS A 151 15.34 15.85 -21.00
CA LYS A 151 15.35 14.74 -21.95
C LYS A 151 14.18 13.80 -21.64
N LYS A 152 13.31 13.67 -22.59
CA LYS A 152 11.93 13.15 -22.64
C LYS A 152 11.63 11.81 -21.93
N ARG A 153 12.57 11.11 -21.32
CA ARG A 153 12.34 9.81 -20.66
C ARG A 153 13.17 9.49 -19.43
N THR A 154 14.31 10.10 -19.22
CA THR A 154 15.25 9.75 -18.13
C THR A 154 15.16 10.65 -16.90
N ASP A 155 14.66 11.89 -17.04
CA ASP A 155 14.67 12.88 -15.95
C ASP A 155 13.30 13.51 -15.68
N ARG A 156 12.32 12.68 -15.35
CA ARG A 156 11.00 13.17 -14.89
C ARG A 156 11.05 13.82 -13.51
N ASN A 157 12.06 13.47 -12.71
CA ASN A 157 12.15 13.94 -11.34
C ASN A 157 12.35 15.45 -11.20
N PRO A 158 13.25 16.10 -11.95
CA PRO A 158 13.39 17.56 -11.91
C PRO A 158 12.11 18.33 -12.24
N PHE A 159 11.35 17.88 -13.25
CA PHE A 159 10.06 18.49 -13.56
C PHE A 159 9.05 18.30 -12.42
N LYS A 160 9.00 17.12 -11.83
CA LYS A 160 8.09 16.84 -10.69
C LYS A 160 8.45 17.67 -9.46
N LEU A 161 9.74 17.89 -9.20
CA LEU A 161 10.18 18.77 -8.12
C LEU A 161 9.77 20.21 -8.41
N PHE A 162 10.02 20.71 -9.60
CA PHE A 162 9.62 22.05 -10.01
C PHE A 162 8.09 22.27 -9.86
N LEU A 163 7.28 21.34 -10.39
CA LEU A 163 5.82 21.43 -10.25
C LEU A 163 5.37 21.30 -8.78
N TYR A 164 6.03 20.45 -8.00
CA TYR A 164 5.79 20.30 -6.57
C TYR A 164 6.01 21.61 -5.83
N ASP A 165 7.14 22.30 -6.09
CA ASP A 165 7.45 23.58 -5.46
C ASP A 165 6.46 24.67 -5.83
N CYS A 166 6.06 24.75 -7.12
CA CYS A 166 4.99 25.68 -7.54
C CYS A 166 3.71 25.46 -6.74
N LEU A 167 3.26 24.21 -6.63
CA LEU A 167 2.04 23.86 -5.90
C LEU A 167 2.18 24.07 -4.40
N ARG A 168 3.33 23.75 -3.82
CA ARG A 168 3.62 23.97 -2.39
C ARG A 168 3.53 25.43 -2.01
N ILE A 169 4.08 26.33 -2.85
CA ILE A 169 4.05 27.77 -2.63
C ILE A 169 2.61 28.29 -2.70
N VAL A 170 1.85 27.93 -3.73
CA VAL A 170 0.47 28.39 -3.91
C VAL A 170 -0.47 27.84 -2.84
N CYS A 171 -0.36 26.53 -2.55
CA CYS A 171 -1.21 25.89 -1.56
C CYS A 171 -0.78 26.13 -0.10
N GLY A 172 0.39 26.73 0.15
CA GLY A 172 0.92 27.01 1.49
C GLY A 172 1.20 25.75 2.33
N ARG A 173 1.34 24.56 1.70
CA ARG A 173 1.56 23.28 2.41
C ARG A 173 2.49 22.36 1.65
N SER A 174 3.20 21.51 2.39
CA SER A 174 4.00 20.40 1.85
C SER A 174 3.23 19.09 1.92
N LEU A 175 3.54 18.16 1.02
CA LEU A 175 3.02 16.80 1.09
C LEU A 175 3.98 15.91 1.90
N PRO A 176 3.48 15.01 2.77
CA PRO A 176 4.32 14.13 3.58
C PRO A 176 5.28 13.26 2.78
N TRP A 177 4.86 12.80 1.60
CA TRP A 177 5.66 12.01 0.65
C TRP A 177 6.36 12.85 -0.44
N GLY A 178 6.41 14.16 -0.27
CA GLY A 178 7.03 15.07 -1.24
C GLY A 178 6.50 14.86 -2.67
N ASN A 179 7.41 14.79 -3.63
CA ASN A 179 7.08 14.58 -5.04
C ASN A 179 6.83 13.10 -5.41
N ILE A 180 6.90 12.16 -4.46
CA ILE A 180 6.65 10.73 -4.74
C ILE A 180 5.16 10.50 -4.94
N THR A 181 4.76 10.17 -6.17
CA THR A 181 3.37 9.87 -6.56
C THR A 181 3.12 8.39 -6.81
N GLY A 182 4.16 7.55 -6.67
CA GLY A 182 4.11 6.11 -6.94
C GLY A 182 3.32 5.33 -5.89
N ILE A 183 2.91 4.12 -6.26
CA ILE A 183 2.17 3.20 -5.39
C ILE A 183 3.07 2.65 -4.27
N ARG A 184 4.36 2.51 -4.53
CA ARG A 184 5.35 1.93 -3.60
C ARG A 184 6.46 2.94 -3.29
N PRO A 185 6.25 3.85 -2.34
CA PRO A 185 7.29 4.81 -1.96
C PRO A 185 8.50 4.14 -1.28
N THR A 186 8.31 2.96 -0.68
CA THR A 186 9.38 2.12 -0.08
C THR A 186 10.36 1.57 -1.10
N LYS A 187 9.97 1.45 -2.38
CA LYS A 187 10.82 0.89 -3.44
C LYS A 187 12.18 1.60 -3.55
N ILE A 188 12.19 2.93 -3.40
CA ILE A 188 13.43 3.72 -3.45
C ILE A 188 14.37 3.31 -2.33
N ALA A 189 13.86 3.18 -1.10
CA ALA A 189 14.66 2.75 0.05
C ALA A 189 15.13 1.30 -0.11
N LEU A 190 14.26 0.40 -0.61
CA LEU A 190 14.60 -1.01 -0.83
C LEU A 190 15.73 -1.18 -1.86
N GLU A 191 15.65 -0.51 -3.01
CA GLU A 191 16.69 -0.55 -4.03
C GLU A 191 18.04 -0.05 -3.49
N LYS A 192 18.03 0.99 -2.64
CA LYS A 192 19.25 1.52 -2.04
C LYS A 192 19.82 0.58 -0.97
N ILE A 193 18.98 -0.09 -0.18
CA ILE A 193 19.39 -1.14 0.77
C ILE A 193 20.02 -2.31 0.01
N GLU A 194 19.40 -2.77 -1.08
CA GLU A 194 19.93 -3.84 -1.94
C GLU A 194 21.30 -3.46 -2.55
N ASN A 195 21.54 -2.17 -2.78
CA ASN A 195 22.83 -1.64 -3.24
C ASN A 195 23.86 -1.43 -2.10
N GLY A 196 23.50 -1.68 -0.83
CA GLY A 196 24.39 -1.56 0.31
C GLY A 196 24.61 -0.13 0.82
N GLU A 197 23.73 0.82 0.47
CA GLU A 197 23.82 2.21 0.96
C GLU A 197 23.49 2.29 2.46
N SER A 198 24.10 3.27 3.15
CA SER A 198 23.84 3.48 4.59
C SER A 198 22.44 4.03 4.85
N LYS A 199 21.92 3.82 6.07
CA LYS A 199 20.64 4.41 6.49
C LYS A 199 20.64 5.92 6.33
N GLU A 200 21.71 6.56 6.75
CA GLU A 200 21.90 8.02 6.74
C GLU A 200 21.83 8.57 5.31
N ASP A 201 22.50 7.91 4.35
CA ASP A 201 22.48 8.31 2.95
C ASP A 201 21.09 8.12 2.33
N ILE A 202 20.40 7.02 2.65
CA ILE A 202 19.04 6.76 2.17
C ILE A 202 18.07 7.83 2.67
N LEU A 203 18.10 8.15 3.96
CA LEU A 203 17.23 9.19 4.53
C LEU A 203 17.55 10.56 3.93
N LYS A 204 18.83 10.91 3.80
CA LYS A 204 19.28 12.15 3.16
C LYS A 204 18.78 12.24 1.71
N TYR A 205 18.90 11.15 0.96
CA TYR A 205 18.43 11.08 -0.42
C TYR A 205 16.92 11.31 -0.55
N MET A 206 16.12 10.62 0.26
CA MET A 206 14.66 10.77 0.24
C MET A 206 14.22 12.20 0.57
N LYS A 207 14.92 12.86 1.47
CA LYS A 207 14.64 14.27 1.84
C LYS A 207 15.10 15.24 0.76
N SER A 208 16.35 15.16 0.29
CA SER A 208 16.94 16.15 -0.60
C SER A 208 16.48 16.01 -2.05
N VAL A 209 16.18 14.77 -2.51
CA VAL A 209 15.81 14.50 -3.90
C VAL A 209 14.30 14.41 -4.10
N HIS A 210 13.56 14.01 -3.05
CA HIS A 210 12.12 13.78 -3.17
C HIS A 210 11.27 14.64 -2.24
N GLU A 211 11.87 15.50 -1.42
CA GLU A 211 11.15 16.37 -0.47
C GLU A 211 10.26 15.58 0.53
N VAL A 212 10.62 14.31 0.81
CA VAL A 212 9.89 13.45 1.75
C VAL A 212 10.15 13.92 3.17
N SER A 213 9.11 14.01 4.01
CA SER A 213 9.26 14.38 5.41
C SER A 213 10.14 13.40 6.18
N ASP A 214 10.76 13.84 7.29
CA ASP A 214 11.61 12.99 8.13
C ASP A 214 10.91 11.71 8.58
N ARG A 215 9.65 11.84 9.02
CA ARG A 215 8.84 10.72 9.50
C ARG A 215 8.58 9.70 8.39
N LYS A 216 8.19 10.15 7.19
CA LYS A 216 7.91 9.24 6.08
C LYS A 216 9.18 8.64 5.48
N SER A 217 10.30 9.36 5.52
CA SER A 217 11.61 8.82 5.13
C SER A 217 12.04 7.69 6.07
N GLN A 218 11.89 7.89 7.39
CA GLN A 218 12.16 6.87 8.39
C GLN A 218 11.24 5.66 8.23
N LEU A 219 9.93 5.89 8.07
CA LEU A 219 8.94 4.82 7.84
C LEU A 219 9.29 4.00 6.58
N ALA A 220 9.63 4.67 5.48
CA ALA A 220 10.01 3.99 4.24
C ALA A 220 11.26 3.12 4.42
N TYR A 221 12.26 3.62 5.14
CA TYR A 221 13.47 2.85 5.45
C TYR A 221 13.15 1.64 6.34
N ASP A 222 12.39 1.82 7.42
CA ASP A 222 12.08 0.75 8.37
C ASP A 222 11.27 -0.37 7.72
N VAL A 223 10.31 -0.02 6.87
CA VAL A 223 9.54 -0.99 6.07
C VAL A 223 10.45 -1.70 5.09
N ALA A 224 11.21 -0.96 4.26
CA ALA A 224 12.05 -1.53 3.22
C ALA A 224 13.14 -2.47 3.80
N LYS A 225 13.73 -2.10 4.95
CA LYS A 225 14.68 -2.95 5.65
C LYS A 225 14.05 -4.27 6.06
N ARG A 226 12.83 -4.23 6.61
CA ARG A 226 12.13 -5.42 7.05
C ARG A 226 11.65 -6.27 5.88
N GLU A 227 11.14 -5.65 4.81
CA GLU A 227 10.84 -6.35 3.57
C GLU A 227 12.06 -7.08 3.04
N HIS A 228 13.23 -6.43 3.00
CA HIS A 228 14.49 -7.04 2.59
C HIS A 228 14.88 -8.25 3.45
N GLU A 229 14.78 -8.13 4.79
CA GLU A 229 15.06 -9.21 5.73
C GLU A 229 14.12 -10.42 5.52
N ILE A 230 12.81 -10.18 5.37
CA ILE A 230 11.80 -11.23 5.16
C ILE A 230 11.97 -11.88 3.79
N LEU A 231 12.16 -11.09 2.73
CA LEU A 231 12.38 -11.59 1.38
C LEU A 231 13.64 -12.49 1.29
N GLY A 232 14.65 -12.24 2.11
CA GLY A 232 15.84 -13.09 2.24
C GLY A 232 15.57 -14.48 2.82
N THR A 233 14.39 -14.73 3.38
CA THR A 233 13.99 -16.03 3.95
C THR A 233 13.09 -16.87 3.02
N ILE A 234 12.76 -16.35 1.84
CA ILE A 234 11.80 -16.94 0.89
C ILE A 234 12.53 -17.31 -0.42
N HIS A 235 11.96 -18.24 -1.16
CA HIS A 235 12.51 -18.69 -2.44
C HIS A 235 12.23 -17.68 -3.55
N ILE A 236 13.04 -16.62 -3.60
CA ILE A 236 13.01 -15.66 -4.69
C ILE A 236 13.94 -16.15 -5.78
N GLY A 237 13.40 -16.42 -6.96
CA GLY A 237 14.21 -16.76 -8.13
C GLY A 237 15.02 -15.56 -8.61
N VAL A 238 16.15 -15.30 -7.98
CA VAL A 238 17.18 -14.42 -8.51
C VAL A 238 18.20 -15.29 -9.19
N ALA A 239 18.44 -15.09 -10.49
CA ALA A 239 19.66 -15.56 -11.12
C ALA A 239 20.81 -14.87 -10.38
N ILE A 240 21.46 -15.58 -9.48
CA ILE A 240 22.69 -15.12 -8.84
C ILE A 240 23.70 -15.00 -9.98
N ASN A 241 23.92 -13.79 -10.45
CA ASN A 241 25.10 -13.49 -11.27
C ASN A 241 26.30 -13.86 -10.40
N SER A 242 26.94 -14.98 -10.72
CA SER A 242 28.08 -15.55 -10.02
C SER A 242 29.32 -14.64 -9.94
N SER A 243 29.23 -13.41 -10.48
CA SER A 243 30.28 -12.39 -10.38
C SER A 243 30.26 -11.57 -9.10
N ASN A 244 29.19 -11.59 -8.30
CA ASN A 244 29.09 -10.85 -7.03
C ASN A 244 29.01 -11.76 -5.78
N ALA A 245 28.93 -13.07 -5.94
CA ALA A 245 28.87 -14.03 -4.82
C ALA A 245 30.19 -14.13 -4.02
N SER A 246 31.27 -13.50 -4.47
CA SER A 246 32.58 -13.54 -3.78
C SER A 246 32.79 -12.45 -2.75
N LYS A 247 31.82 -11.55 -2.49
CA LYS A 247 32.01 -10.44 -1.56
C LYS A 247 31.10 -10.43 -0.32
N THR A 248 30.19 -11.40 -0.16
CA THR A 248 29.28 -11.42 1.01
C THR A 248 29.24 -12.77 1.73
N LEU A 249 30.26 -13.61 1.56
CA LEU A 249 30.51 -14.70 2.52
C LEU A 249 31.28 -14.09 3.70
N LEU A 250 30.57 -13.72 4.75
CA LEU A 250 31.11 -13.52 6.07
C LEU A 250 31.88 -14.80 6.47
N SER A 251 33.19 -14.67 6.61
CA SER A 251 34.11 -15.72 7.05
C SER A 251 33.61 -16.33 8.38
N PRO A 252 33.78 -17.66 8.59
CA PRO A 252 33.32 -18.37 9.80
C PRO A 252 34.04 -17.98 11.09
N GLU A 253 34.92 -17.00 11.09
CA GLU A 253 35.83 -16.73 12.23
C GLU A 253 35.31 -15.70 13.25
N ARG A 254 34.06 -15.25 13.21
CA ARG A 254 33.52 -14.32 14.24
C ARG A 254 32.37 -14.85 15.09
N VAL A 255 32.17 -16.16 15.19
CA VAL A 255 31.14 -16.76 16.05
C VAL A 255 31.73 -17.50 17.26
N THR A 256 33.03 -17.42 17.52
CA THR A 256 33.68 -18.19 18.63
C THR A 256 34.12 -17.35 19.81
N THR A 257 33.61 -16.16 20.06
CA THR A 257 34.01 -15.37 21.22
C THR A 257 32.86 -14.73 22.01
N VAL A 258 31.72 -15.43 22.18
CA VAL A 258 30.79 -15.14 23.29
C VAL A 258 30.25 -16.48 23.80
N ARG A 259 31.18 -17.32 24.33
CA ARG A 259 30.87 -18.45 25.20
C ARG A 259 32.01 -18.57 26.23
N GLY A 260 31.94 -17.75 27.23
CA GLY A 260 32.76 -17.81 28.40
C GLY A 260 32.31 -16.74 29.35
N ASP A 261 31.81 -17.17 30.48
CA ASP A 261 31.37 -16.42 31.65
C ASP A 261 29.86 -16.31 31.84
N ILE A 262 29.25 -17.44 32.22
CA ILE A 262 28.26 -17.58 33.31
C ILE A 262 28.04 -19.10 33.48
N ALA A 263 28.94 -19.71 34.22
CA ALA A 263 28.77 -21.03 34.82
C ALA A 263 29.57 -21.07 36.12
N GLN A 264 29.03 -20.49 37.16
CA GLN A 264 29.34 -20.83 38.56
C GLN A 264 28.17 -20.36 39.43
N ASP A 265 27.79 -21.29 40.30
CA ASP A 265 26.81 -21.20 41.38
C ASP A 265 25.34 -21.48 41.00
N ILE A 266 24.99 -22.76 41.11
CA ILE A 266 24.06 -23.30 42.11
C ILE A 266 24.19 -24.82 42.12
N SER A 267 24.76 -25.33 43.19
CA SER A 267 24.84 -26.74 43.53
C SER A 267 23.57 -27.20 44.28
N MET A 268 23.16 -28.41 43.96
CA MET A 268 22.51 -29.43 44.79
C MET A 268 21.27 -29.07 45.63
N GLU A 269 20.17 -29.73 45.31
CA GLU A 269 19.67 -30.76 46.23
C GLU A 269 18.65 -31.69 45.55
N SER A 270 18.96 -32.96 45.70
CA SER A 270 18.15 -34.13 45.33
C SER A 270 16.87 -34.24 46.18
N ASN A 271 15.79 -34.72 45.62
CA ASN A 271 15.07 -35.83 46.22
C ASN A 271 14.13 -36.56 45.26
N SER A 272 14.26 -37.86 45.37
CA SER A 272 13.63 -38.98 44.70
C SER A 272 12.20 -39.25 45.16
N GLN A 273 11.55 -40.11 44.36
CA GLN A 273 10.38 -40.98 44.59
C GLN A 273 9.08 -40.39 44.01
N MET A 274 8.30 -41.10 43.21
CA MET A 274 7.87 -42.49 43.22
C MET A 274 7.18 -42.84 41.88
N THR A 275 7.63 -43.89 41.28
CA THR A 275 7.04 -45.09 40.65
C THR A 275 5.57 -45.12 40.22
N ASP A 276 5.45 -45.60 38.96
CA ASP A 276 4.49 -46.57 38.42
C ASP A 276 2.97 -46.35 38.59
N VAL A 277 2.31 -46.31 37.42
CA VAL A 277 1.22 -47.26 37.04
C VAL A 277 0.81 -47.10 35.57
N LEU A 278 1.08 -48.18 34.81
CA LEU A 278 0.32 -48.80 33.72
C LEU A 278 0.13 -48.09 32.38
N ALA A 279 0.70 -48.82 31.42
CA ALA A 279 0.44 -48.78 30.00
C ALA A 279 -1.02 -49.16 29.62
N SER A 280 -1.56 -48.47 28.62
CA SER A 280 -2.33 -49.09 27.55
C SER A 280 -2.49 -48.16 26.37
N ASP A 281 -2.05 -48.63 25.22
CA ASP A 281 -2.43 -48.32 23.85
C ASP A 281 -3.27 -47.09 23.55
N ASN A 282 -2.64 -46.12 22.87
CA ASN A 282 -3.23 -45.61 21.63
C ASN A 282 -2.18 -44.81 20.84
N THR A 283 -1.71 -45.45 19.79
CA THR A 283 -0.92 -44.81 18.72
C THR A 283 -1.83 -43.85 17.98
N LEU A 284 -1.83 -42.59 18.39
CA LEU A 284 -2.34 -41.50 17.58
C LEU A 284 -1.19 -40.51 17.37
N MET A 285 -0.73 -40.45 16.13
CA MET A 285 0.31 -39.54 15.67
C MET A 285 0.00 -38.12 16.10
N ALA A 286 0.73 -37.65 17.09
CA ALA A 286 0.89 -36.24 17.36
C ALA A 286 1.84 -35.65 16.31
N MET A 287 1.34 -35.24 15.16
CA MET A 287 2.00 -34.24 14.33
C MET A 287 1.65 -32.89 14.90
N GLY A 288 2.32 -32.53 15.99
CA GLY A 288 2.38 -31.18 16.47
C GLY A 288 3.10 -30.32 15.42
N ALA A 289 2.36 -29.45 14.75
CA ALA A 289 2.96 -28.34 14.04
C ALA A 289 3.64 -27.43 15.08
N SER A 290 4.90 -27.70 15.34
CA SER A 290 5.81 -26.84 16.06
C SER A 290 5.80 -25.48 15.37
N SER A 291 5.51 -24.42 16.13
CA SER A 291 5.86 -23.05 15.75
C SER A 291 7.29 -23.09 15.20
N ALA A 292 7.45 -22.90 13.90
CA ALA A 292 8.74 -22.93 13.26
C ALA A 292 9.58 -21.78 13.84
N ASN A 293 10.41 -22.10 14.82
CA ASN A 293 11.60 -21.34 15.12
C ASN A 293 12.40 -21.31 13.81
N ILE A 294 12.42 -20.17 13.15
CA ILE A 294 13.30 -19.93 12.00
C ILE A 294 14.72 -20.04 12.53
N LYS A 295 15.31 -21.23 12.40
CA LYS A 295 16.72 -21.44 12.68
C LYS A 295 17.48 -20.77 11.54
N ALA A 296 18.18 -19.69 11.87
CA ALA A 296 19.21 -19.14 11.00
C ALA A 296 20.17 -20.27 10.61
N GLY A 297 20.24 -20.60 9.31
CA GLY A 297 21.27 -21.49 8.79
C GLY A 297 20.81 -22.74 8.03
N VAL A 298 19.55 -22.88 7.63
CA VAL A 298 19.15 -23.92 6.66
C VAL A 298 19.37 -23.36 5.25
N ALA A 299 20.27 -23.99 4.49
CA ALA A 299 20.45 -23.70 3.08
C ALA A 299 19.07 -23.87 2.37
N THR A 300 18.55 -22.80 1.78
CA THR A 300 17.33 -22.86 0.99
C THR A 300 17.54 -23.79 -0.20
N PRO A 301 16.58 -24.69 -0.51
CA PRO A 301 16.66 -25.52 -1.70
C PRO A 301 16.84 -24.65 -2.95
N ALA A 302 17.66 -25.08 -3.89
CA ALA A 302 17.86 -24.42 -5.17
C ALA A 302 16.60 -24.59 -6.03
N GLY A 303 15.63 -23.67 -5.92
CA GLY A 303 14.40 -23.65 -6.72
C GLY A 303 13.75 -22.27 -6.70
N CYS A 304 13.08 -21.90 -7.79
CA CYS A 304 12.26 -20.68 -7.82
C CYS A 304 10.97 -20.89 -7.03
N GLY A 305 10.69 -19.99 -6.07
CA GLY A 305 9.44 -20.01 -5.33
C GLY A 305 8.28 -19.40 -6.12
N TYR A 306 7.07 -19.77 -5.73
CA TYR A 306 5.84 -19.13 -6.20
C TYR A 306 4.80 -19.08 -5.08
N SER A 307 3.81 -18.22 -5.28
CA SER A 307 2.66 -18.09 -4.38
C SER A 307 1.36 -18.38 -5.10
N VAL A 308 0.36 -18.84 -4.37
CA VAL A 308 -1.00 -19.07 -4.89
C VAL A 308 -1.97 -18.12 -4.20
N TYR A 309 -2.73 -17.40 -4.98
CA TYR A 309 -3.89 -16.64 -4.54
C TYR A 309 -5.18 -17.32 -4.97
N ILE A 310 -6.16 -17.44 -4.08
CA ILE A 310 -7.48 -17.98 -4.40
C ILE A 310 -8.55 -16.95 -4.05
N GLY A 311 -9.23 -16.45 -5.08
CA GLY A 311 -10.31 -15.51 -4.93
C GLY A 311 -11.65 -16.18 -4.65
N ILE A 312 -12.30 -15.82 -3.55
CA ILE A 312 -13.69 -16.22 -3.23
C ILE A 312 -14.57 -14.97 -3.35
N PRO A 313 -15.32 -14.80 -4.46
CA PRO A 313 -15.98 -13.54 -4.77
C PRO A 313 -17.32 -13.35 -4.04
N PHE A 314 -17.58 -14.11 -2.99
CA PHE A 314 -18.83 -14.05 -2.24
C PHE A 314 -18.70 -13.24 -0.97
N CYS A 315 -19.71 -12.41 -0.68
CA CYS A 315 -19.84 -11.67 0.57
C CYS A 315 -21.23 -11.84 1.17
N PRO A 316 -21.41 -11.74 2.50
CA PRO A 316 -22.75 -11.67 3.08
C PRO A 316 -23.56 -10.49 2.56
N THR A 317 -22.93 -9.32 2.46
CA THR A 317 -23.45 -8.07 1.87
C THR A 317 -22.31 -7.27 1.26
N THR A 318 -22.61 -6.37 0.30
CA THR A 318 -21.62 -5.47 -0.30
C THR A 318 -21.46 -4.22 0.56
N CYS A 319 -20.23 -3.90 0.99
CA CYS A 319 -19.91 -2.67 1.70
C CYS A 319 -19.89 -1.46 0.76
N MET A 320 -20.26 -0.26 1.25
CA MET A 320 -20.37 0.96 0.42
C MET A 320 -19.04 1.38 -0.22
N TYR A 321 -17.92 1.21 0.47
CA TYR A 321 -16.58 1.60 0.00
C TYR A 321 -15.94 0.55 -0.92
N CYS A 322 -16.49 -0.69 -0.97
CA CYS A 322 -15.84 -1.81 -1.65
C CYS A 322 -15.83 -1.62 -3.18
N SER A 323 -14.67 -1.87 -3.76
CA SER A 323 -14.47 -1.86 -5.21
C SER A 323 -13.97 -3.21 -5.76
N PHE A 324 -13.82 -4.21 -4.88
CA PHE A 324 -13.45 -5.56 -5.29
C PHE A 324 -14.61 -6.26 -6.00
N THR A 325 -14.27 -7.24 -6.84
CA THR A 325 -15.25 -8.15 -7.42
C THR A 325 -15.89 -8.96 -6.30
N SER A 326 -17.10 -8.58 -5.90
CA SER A 326 -17.83 -9.24 -4.83
C SER A 326 -19.32 -9.29 -5.11
N TYR A 327 -19.93 -10.41 -4.77
CA TYR A 327 -21.34 -10.68 -5.02
C TYR A 327 -22.01 -11.15 -3.72
N PRO A 328 -23.25 -10.72 -3.43
CA PRO A 328 -24.00 -11.25 -2.31
C PRO A 328 -24.18 -12.78 -2.46
N ILE A 329 -23.73 -13.54 -1.47
CA ILE A 329 -23.79 -15.00 -1.54
C ILE A 329 -25.22 -15.52 -1.71
N SER A 330 -26.21 -14.78 -1.19
CA SER A 330 -27.62 -15.14 -1.33
C SER A 330 -28.08 -15.29 -2.79
N SER A 331 -27.46 -14.57 -3.72
CA SER A 331 -27.74 -14.64 -5.17
C SER A 331 -27.03 -15.81 -5.88
N TRP A 332 -26.10 -16.48 -5.20
CA TRP A 332 -25.26 -17.52 -5.78
C TRP A 332 -25.29 -18.84 -5.03
N LYS A 333 -26.16 -18.96 -4.03
CA LYS A 333 -26.19 -20.03 -3.05
C LYS A 333 -26.21 -21.44 -3.69
N ASP A 334 -26.95 -21.58 -4.77
CA ASP A 334 -27.13 -22.86 -5.48
C ASP A 334 -25.97 -23.18 -6.46
N ARG A 335 -25.06 -22.19 -6.68
CA ARG A 335 -23.97 -22.31 -7.65
C ARG A 335 -22.57 -22.21 -7.02
N VAL A 336 -22.48 -22.12 -5.72
CA VAL A 336 -21.18 -22.03 -5.00
C VAL A 336 -20.35 -23.30 -5.25
N ASP A 337 -20.98 -24.47 -5.29
CA ASP A 337 -20.28 -25.73 -5.55
C ASP A 337 -19.76 -25.81 -6.98
N GLU A 338 -20.53 -25.36 -7.99
CA GLU A 338 -20.03 -25.22 -9.36
C GLU A 338 -18.82 -24.29 -9.45
N TYR A 339 -18.85 -23.21 -8.67
CA TYR A 339 -17.72 -22.27 -8.60
C TYR A 339 -16.48 -22.95 -8.02
N LEU A 340 -16.64 -23.68 -6.92
CA LEU A 340 -15.53 -24.41 -6.29
C LEU A 340 -14.97 -25.49 -7.22
N ASP A 341 -15.81 -26.21 -7.96
CA ASP A 341 -15.37 -27.20 -8.94
C ASP A 341 -14.54 -26.57 -10.06
N ALA A 342 -14.88 -25.35 -10.50
CA ALA A 342 -14.07 -24.58 -11.43
C ALA A 342 -12.72 -24.17 -10.82
N VAL A 343 -12.69 -23.71 -9.57
CA VAL A 343 -11.44 -23.42 -8.84
C VAL A 343 -10.59 -24.68 -8.67
N PHE A 344 -11.20 -25.83 -8.43
CA PHE A 344 -10.48 -27.10 -8.29
C PHE A 344 -9.75 -27.50 -9.58
N LYS A 345 -10.34 -27.26 -10.75
CA LYS A 345 -9.65 -27.44 -12.03
C LYS A 345 -8.41 -26.55 -12.17
N GLU A 346 -8.48 -25.31 -11.71
CA GLU A 346 -7.32 -24.42 -11.69
C GLU A 346 -6.24 -24.91 -10.71
N ILE A 347 -6.63 -25.44 -9.53
CA ILE A 347 -5.68 -26.04 -8.56
C ILE A 347 -4.98 -27.25 -9.20
N ASP A 348 -5.72 -28.14 -9.90
CA ASP A 348 -5.15 -29.28 -10.61
C ASP A 348 -4.16 -28.84 -11.70
N TYR A 349 -4.48 -27.75 -12.41
CA TYR A 349 -3.56 -27.17 -13.39
C TYR A 349 -2.26 -26.71 -12.73
N VAL A 350 -2.34 -25.97 -11.61
CA VAL A 350 -1.15 -25.48 -10.88
C VAL A 350 -0.28 -26.65 -10.43
N ALA A 351 -0.88 -27.67 -9.84
CA ALA A 351 -0.16 -28.84 -9.36
C ALA A 351 0.59 -29.58 -10.47
N LYS A 352 -0.02 -29.62 -11.68
CA LYS A 352 0.58 -30.32 -12.83
C LYS A 352 1.72 -29.54 -13.48
N GLU A 353 1.57 -28.22 -13.62
CA GLU A 353 2.46 -27.40 -14.45
C GLU A 353 3.59 -26.71 -13.65
N HIS A 354 3.57 -26.79 -12.31
CA HIS A 354 4.54 -26.10 -11.44
C HIS A 354 5.21 -27.05 -10.42
N THR A 355 5.42 -28.30 -10.79
CA THR A 355 6.04 -29.35 -9.95
C THR A 355 7.51 -29.10 -9.63
N ASP A 356 8.18 -28.28 -10.42
CA ASP A 356 9.59 -27.92 -10.30
C ASP A 356 9.82 -26.67 -9.40
N LYS A 357 8.74 -26.10 -8.86
CA LYS A 357 8.77 -24.85 -8.09
C LYS A 357 8.34 -25.09 -6.65
N ILE A 358 8.82 -24.22 -5.75
CA ILE A 358 8.50 -24.29 -4.33
C ILE A 358 7.33 -23.36 -4.03
N LEU A 359 6.28 -23.88 -3.40
CA LEU A 359 5.13 -23.10 -2.95
C LEU A 359 5.44 -22.46 -1.60
N ASP A 360 5.64 -21.14 -1.59
CA ASP A 360 5.94 -20.38 -0.38
C ASP A 360 4.70 -19.89 0.37
N THR A 361 3.68 -19.40 -0.35
CA THR A 361 2.46 -18.91 0.31
C THR A 361 1.18 -19.32 -0.42
N VAL A 362 0.13 -19.56 0.36
CA VAL A 362 -1.26 -19.67 -0.12
C VAL A 362 -2.10 -18.61 0.59
N TYR A 363 -2.78 -17.82 -0.19
CA TYR A 363 -3.64 -16.74 0.31
C TYR A 363 -5.04 -16.85 -0.27
N ILE A 364 -6.04 -17.06 0.59
CA ILE A 364 -7.45 -17.15 0.22
C ILE A 364 -8.14 -15.84 0.63
N GLY A 365 -8.55 -15.06 -0.36
CA GLY A 365 -9.13 -13.73 -0.17
C GLY A 365 -10.25 -13.42 -1.16
N GLY A 366 -10.43 -12.13 -1.47
CA GLY A 366 -11.38 -11.64 -2.46
C GLY A 366 -12.57 -10.91 -1.87
N GLY A 367 -13.73 -11.55 -1.82
CA GLY A 367 -14.92 -11.04 -1.12
C GLY A 367 -14.82 -11.33 0.38
N THR A 368 -15.34 -12.46 0.78
CA THR A 368 -15.26 -12.95 2.17
C THR A 368 -15.24 -14.48 2.14
N PRO A 369 -14.08 -15.13 2.21
CA PRO A 369 -13.95 -16.60 2.15
C PRO A 369 -14.83 -17.34 3.15
N THR A 370 -15.06 -16.78 4.34
CA THR A 370 -15.96 -17.33 5.35
C THR A 370 -17.45 -17.21 4.99
N SER A 371 -17.81 -16.68 3.82
CA SER A 371 -19.15 -16.82 3.24
C SER A 371 -19.46 -18.26 2.84
N LEU A 372 -18.42 -19.08 2.55
CA LEU A 372 -18.57 -20.51 2.32
C LEU A 372 -19.10 -21.21 3.58
N SER A 373 -19.84 -22.31 3.41
CA SER A 373 -20.18 -23.20 4.53
C SER A 373 -18.92 -23.90 5.08
N ALA A 374 -19.01 -24.47 6.28
CA ALA A 374 -17.89 -25.22 6.86
C ALA A 374 -17.46 -26.39 5.96
N ASP A 375 -18.43 -27.10 5.34
CA ASP A 375 -18.15 -28.21 4.43
C ASP A 375 -17.49 -27.73 3.12
N GLN A 376 -17.98 -26.63 2.54
CA GLN A 376 -17.38 -26.03 1.35
C GLN A 376 -15.96 -25.55 1.62
N MET A 377 -15.74 -24.90 2.77
CA MET A 377 -14.41 -24.48 3.24
C MET A 377 -13.48 -25.70 3.39
N LYS A 378 -13.96 -26.76 4.04
CA LYS A 378 -13.20 -28.00 4.21
C LYS A 378 -12.81 -28.62 2.87
N ARG A 379 -13.75 -28.73 1.93
CA ARG A 379 -13.50 -29.23 0.58
C ARG A 379 -12.40 -28.43 -0.12
N LEU A 380 -12.46 -27.09 -0.06
CA LEU A 380 -11.46 -26.23 -0.67
C LEU A 380 -10.07 -26.42 -0.04
N LEU A 381 -9.99 -26.39 1.28
CA LEU A 381 -8.73 -26.49 2.02
C LEU A 381 -8.08 -27.87 1.85
N MET A 382 -8.89 -28.94 1.90
CA MET A 382 -8.41 -30.30 1.62
C MET A 382 -7.91 -30.44 0.18
N LYS A 383 -8.65 -29.92 -0.81
CA LYS A 383 -8.22 -29.93 -2.21
C LYS A 383 -6.85 -29.28 -2.39
N ILE A 384 -6.60 -28.13 -1.74
CA ILE A 384 -5.29 -27.46 -1.79
C ILE A 384 -4.20 -28.37 -1.22
N ARG A 385 -4.42 -28.90 -0.01
CA ARG A 385 -3.42 -29.72 0.70
C ARG A 385 -3.12 -31.06 0.03
N ASP A 386 -4.15 -31.68 -0.55
CA ASP A 386 -4.02 -33.01 -1.17
C ASP A 386 -3.41 -32.90 -2.57
N THR A 387 -3.41 -31.70 -3.18
CA THR A 387 -3.03 -31.51 -4.58
C THR A 387 -1.72 -30.72 -4.74
N LEU A 388 -1.47 -29.71 -3.89
CA LEU A 388 -0.26 -28.87 -3.95
C LEU A 388 0.78 -29.35 -2.91
N ASP A 389 2.06 -29.25 -3.26
CA ASP A 389 3.14 -29.51 -2.29
C ASP A 389 3.24 -28.36 -1.28
N CYS A 390 2.64 -28.54 -0.12
CA CYS A 390 2.64 -27.60 0.98
C CYS A 390 3.80 -27.79 1.98
N SER A 391 4.81 -28.62 1.67
CA SER A 391 5.90 -28.98 2.60
C SER A 391 6.79 -27.81 2.98
N HIS A 392 6.92 -26.81 2.11
CA HIS A 392 7.72 -25.59 2.30
C HIS A 392 6.91 -24.33 2.58
N LEU A 393 5.60 -24.50 2.83
CA LEU A 393 4.69 -23.38 2.95
C LEU A 393 5.03 -22.49 4.17
N ALA A 394 5.47 -21.26 3.92
CA ALA A 394 5.77 -20.27 4.94
C ALA A 394 4.50 -19.58 5.49
N GLU A 395 3.46 -19.45 4.65
CA GLU A 395 2.19 -18.82 5.04
C GLU A 395 1.00 -19.48 4.36
N PHE A 396 -0.03 -19.83 5.16
CA PHE A 396 -1.34 -20.22 4.66
C PHE A 396 -2.40 -19.33 5.31
N THR A 397 -2.85 -18.31 4.57
CA THR A 397 -3.77 -17.29 5.06
C THR A 397 -5.18 -17.45 4.51
N VAL A 398 -6.18 -17.23 5.37
CA VAL A 398 -7.58 -17.06 5.00
C VAL A 398 -8.09 -15.72 5.52
N GLU A 399 -8.61 -14.88 4.62
CA GLU A 399 -9.37 -13.68 5.01
C GLU A 399 -10.72 -14.12 5.58
N ALA A 400 -10.81 -14.26 6.91
CA ALA A 400 -12.09 -14.49 7.56
C ALA A 400 -12.96 -13.22 7.53
N GLY A 401 -12.33 -12.06 7.51
CA GLY A 401 -12.80 -10.74 7.08
C GLY A 401 -13.97 -10.18 7.89
N ARG A 402 -15.13 -10.81 7.87
CA ARG A 402 -16.37 -10.28 8.45
C ARG A 402 -16.83 -11.14 9.64
N ALA A 403 -17.00 -10.49 10.79
CA ALA A 403 -17.43 -11.15 12.02
C ALA A 403 -18.75 -11.92 11.87
N ASP A 404 -19.71 -11.39 11.10
CA ASP A 404 -21.03 -12.02 10.85
C ASP A 404 -20.95 -13.31 10.00
N SER A 405 -19.79 -13.65 9.44
CA SER A 405 -19.57 -14.87 8.67
C SER A 405 -18.65 -15.89 9.34
N ILE A 406 -18.03 -15.53 10.46
CA ILE A 406 -17.15 -16.40 11.24
C ILE A 406 -17.99 -17.25 12.18
N THR A 407 -17.78 -18.58 12.14
CA THR A 407 -18.40 -19.52 13.08
C THR A 407 -17.37 -20.46 13.67
N SER A 408 -17.65 -21.04 14.84
CA SER A 408 -16.74 -21.98 15.50
C SER A 408 -16.40 -23.19 14.64
N ASP A 409 -17.36 -23.70 13.86
CA ASP A 409 -17.13 -24.83 12.96
C ASP A 409 -16.15 -24.47 11.83
N LYS A 410 -16.28 -23.28 11.24
CA LYS A 410 -15.33 -22.78 10.20
C LYS A 410 -13.95 -22.57 10.77
N LEU A 411 -13.84 -21.98 11.97
CA LEU A 411 -12.56 -21.78 12.65
C LEU A 411 -11.89 -23.13 12.94
N LYS A 412 -12.63 -24.12 13.41
CA LYS A 412 -12.15 -25.48 13.63
C LYS A 412 -11.64 -26.11 12.34
N VAL A 413 -12.44 -26.07 11.27
CA VAL A 413 -12.05 -26.58 9.95
C VAL A 413 -10.77 -25.93 9.44
N MET A 414 -10.67 -24.60 9.50
CA MET A 414 -9.47 -23.88 9.09
C MET A 414 -8.23 -24.31 9.89
N LYS A 415 -8.37 -24.45 11.22
CA LYS A 415 -7.26 -24.88 12.07
C LYS A 415 -6.84 -26.31 11.80
N GLU A 416 -7.79 -27.25 11.68
CA GLU A 416 -7.53 -28.66 11.33
C GLU A 416 -6.88 -28.80 9.96
N CYS A 417 -7.21 -27.92 9.01
CA CYS A 417 -6.59 -27.88 7.68
C CYS A 417 -5.25 -27.13 7.64
N GLY A 418 -4.71 -26.70 8.77
CA GLY A 418 -3.35 -26.13 8.87
C GLY A 418 -3.25 -24.66 8.43
N ILE A 419 -4.35 -23.90 8.49
CA ILE A 419 -4.28 -22.45 8.28
C ILE A 419 -3.41 -21.84 9.37
N THR A 420 -2.39 -21.08 8.94
CA THR A 420 -1.41 -20.45 9.86
C THR A 420 -1.80 -19.03 10.25
N ARG A 421 -2.55 -18.32 9.40
CA ARG A 421 -2.94 -16.93 9.61
C ARG A 421 -4.37 -16.68 9.15
N ILE A 422 -5.11 -15.89 9.91
CA ILE A 422 -6.44 -15.42 9.53
C ILE A 422 -6.55 -13.90 9.73
N SER A 423 -7.54 -13.29 9.10
CA SER A 423 -7.88 -11.89 9.39
C SER A 423 -9.30 -11.77 9.95
N VAL A 424 -9.47 -10.95 11.00
CA VAL A 424 -10.77 -10.55 11.55
C VAL A 424 -10.87 -9.04 11.44
N ASN A 425 -11.63 -8.52 10.47
CA ASN A 425 -11.52 -7.14 10.03
C ASN A 425 -12.66 -6.26 10.57
N PRO A 426 -12.48 -5.49 11.66
CA PRO A 426 -13.49 -4.56 12.17
C PRO A 426 -13.76 -3.42 11.20
N GLN A 427 -12.76 -2.88 10.55
CA GLN A 427 -12.69 -1.62 9.81
C GLN A 427 -12.79 -0.39 10.71
N THR A 428 -13.66 -0.40 11.70
CA THR A 428 -13.82 0.55 12.79
C THR A 428 -14.54 -0.13 13.96
N MET A 429 -14.40 0.41 15.16
CA MET A 429 -15.14 -0.01 16.35
C MET A 429 -16.24 1.00 16.72
N LYS A 430 -16.72 1.80 15.75
CA LYS A 430 -17.86 2.71 15.89
C LYS A 430 -19.09 2.12 15.20
N GLN A 431 -20.10 1.71 15.98
CA GLN A 431 -21.29 1.03 15.44
C GLN A 431 -22.00 1.84 14.36
N ALA A 432 -22.21 3.15 14.58
CA ALA A 432 -22.90 4.00 13.61
C ALA A 432 -22.18 4.03 12.23
N THR A 433 -20.84 3.98 12.23
CA THR A 433 -20.06 3.92 11.01
C THR A 433 -20.18 2.54 10.35
N LEU A 434 -20.16 1.44 11.12
CA LEU A 434 -20.39 0.09 10.59
C LEU A 434 -21.74 0.00 9.87
N ASP A 435 -22.78 0.53 10.47
CA ASP A 435 -24.12 0.57 9.89
C ASP A 435 -24.15 1.39 8.61
N PHE A 436 -23.52 2.57 8.60
CA PHE A 436 -23.42 3.44 7.44
C PHE A 436 -22.70 2.78 6.26
N ILE A 437 -21.56 2.13 6.51
CA ILE A 437 -20.78 1.48 5.46
C ILE A 437 -21.35 0.13 5.00
N GLY A 438 -22.51 -0.30 5.55
CA GLY A 438 -23.21 -1.52 5.16
C GLY A 438 -22.64 -2.81 5.74
N ARG A 439 -21.91 -2.72 6.87
CA ARG A 439 -21.51 -3.87 7.66
C ARG A 439 -22.58 -4.17 8.70
N ARG A 440 -23.19 -5.37 8.61
CA ARG A 440 -24.33 -5.74 9.45
C ARG A 440 -23.97 -6.41 10.77
N HIS A 441 -22.69 -6.49 11.12
CA HIS A 441 -22.24 -7.00 12.40
C HIS A 441 -22.09 -5.87 13.43
N THR A 442 -22.16 -6.24 14.69
CA THR A 442 -21.92 -5.32 15.80
C THR A 442 -20.44 -5.33 16.21
N VAL A 443 -20.05 -4.28 16.96
CA VAL A 443 -18.72 -4.21 17.58
C VAL A 443 -18.48 -5.41 18.49
N GLU A 444 -19.48 -5.84 19.25
CA GLU A 444 -19.38 -7.00 20.14
C GLU A 444 -19.16 -8.31 19.36
N GLN A 445 -19.82 -8.48 18.21
CA GLN A 445 -19.58 -9.64 17.36
C GLN A 445 -18.13 -9.69 16.80
N VAL A 446 -17.49 -8.53 16.58
CA VAL A 446 -16.06 -8.50 16.22
C VAL A 446 -15.20 -9.06 17.34
N LYS A 447 -15.45 -8.64 18.60
CA LYS A 447 -14.75 -9.15 19.79
C LYS A 447 -15.00 -10.66 19.98
N GLU A 448 -16.24 -11.09 19.88
CA GLU A 448 -16.64 -12.50 19.98
C GLU A 448 -15.90 -13.35 18.92
N ALA A 449 -15.88 -12.90 17.66
CA ALA A 449 -15.20 -13.61 16.57
C ALA A 449 -13.68 -13.68 16.80
N PHE A 450 -13.07 -12.60 17.31
CA PHE A 450 -11.65 -12.58 17.65
C PHE A 450 -11.33 -13.58 18.77
N TYR A 451 -12.07 -13.57 19.87
CA TYR A 451 -11.82 -14.50 20.98
C TYR A 451 -12.18 -15.95 20.63
N ALA A 452 -13.18 -16.16 19.78
CA ALA A 452 -13.46 -17.50 19.23
C ALA A 452 -12.29 -18.03 18.40
N ALA A 453 -11.66 -17.16 17.58
CA ALA A 453 -10.46 -17.51 16.82
C ALA A 453 -9.28 -17.86 17.73
N ARG A 454 -9.05 -17.09 18.80
CA ARG A 454 -8.04 -17.41 19.82
C ARG A 454 -8.33 -18.75 20.50
N THR A 455 -9.57 -19.00 20.88
CA THR A 455 -10.01 -20.28 21.49
C THR A 455 -9.83 -21.47 20.53
N ALA A 456 -10.01 -21.26 19.23
CA ALA A 456 -9.73 -22.28 18.21
C ALA A 456 -8.22 -22.50 17.98
N GLY A 457 -7.34 -21.76 18.68
CA GLY A 457 -5.88 -21.93 18.66
C GLY A 457 -5.16 -21.11 17.58
N PHE A 458 -5.79 -20.05 17.02
CA PHE A 458 -5.08 -19.13 16.13
C PHE A 458 -4.20 -18.17 16.94
N ASP A 459 -2.92 -18.15 16.61
CA ASP A 459 -1.89 -17.32 17.21
C ASP A 459 -1.26 -16.33 16.21
N ASN A 460 -1.86 -16.19 15.02
CA ASN A 460 -1.54 -15.18 14.02
C ASN A 460 -2.84 -14.63 13.43
N ILE A 461 -3.41 -13.64 14.13
CA ILE A 461 -4.66 -12.97 13.76
C ILE A 461 -4.34 -11.54 13.37
N ASN A 462 -4.69 -11.18 12.14
CA ASN A 462 -4.65 -9.81 11.64
C ASN A 462 -5.98 -9.10 11.84
N MET A 463 -5.94 -7.80 12.09
CA MET A 463 -7.11 -6.93 12.04
C MET A 463 -6.89 -5.81 11.02
N ASP A 464 -7.90 -5.52 10.20
CA ASP A 464 -7.86 -4.37 9.29
C ASP A 464 -8.77 -3.26 9.79
N ILE A 465 -8.27 -2.04 9.73
CA ILE A 465 -9.02 -0.80 9.96
C ILE A 465 -8.96 0.11 8.75
N ILE A 466 -9.94 1.00 8.64
CA ILE A 466 -9.96 2.02 7.58
C ILE A 466 -9.99 3.41 8.22
N LEU A 467 -9.02 4.23 7.89
CA LEU A 467 -8.94 5.63 8.28
C LEU A 467 -9.63 6.53 7.25
N GLY A 468 -10.25 7.59 7.70
CA GLY A 468 -11.00 8.50 6.85
C GLY A 468 -12.39 8.01 6.46
N LEU A 469 -13.01 7.15 7.26
CA LEU A 469 -14.40 6.76 7.07
C LEU A 469 -15.34 7.96 7.27
N PRO A 470 -16.46 8.04 6.52
CA PRO A 470 -17.40 9.16 6.64
C PRO A 470 -17.92 9.36 8.06
N GLY A 471 -17.76 10.58 8.58
CA GLY A 471 -18.25 10.97 9.91
C GLY A 471 -17.43 10.45 11.08
N GLU A 472 -16.19 10.01 10.83
CA GLU A 472 -15.20 9.70 11.88
C GLU A 472 -14.19 10.83 12.04
N ASP A 473 -13.78 11.05 13.29
CA ASP A 473 -12.70 11.96 13.69
C ASP A 473 -11.59 11.19 14.46
N ASP A 474 -10.59 11.93 14.96
CA ASP A 474 -9.45 11.34 15.69
C ASP A 474 -9.90 10.62 16.97
N ARG A 475 -10.98 11.04 17.61
CA ARG A 475 -11.52 10.40 18.82
C ARG A 475 -12.10 9.04 18.49
N ASP A 476 -12.74 8.90 17.33
CA ASP A 476 -13.26 7.62 16.86
C ASP A 476 -12.13 6.65 16.55
N VAL A 477 -11.02 7.16 15.96
CA VAL A 477 -9.82 6.36 15.70
C VAL A 477 -9.15 5.95 17.02
N ILE A 478 -9.01 6.86 17.99
CA ILE A 478 -8.49 6.55 19.33
C ILE A 478 -9.33 5.45 19.99
N ASN A 479 -10.66 5.60 20.03
CA ASN A 479 -11.56 4.60 20.59
C ASN A 479 -11.45 3.25 19.86
N THR A 480 -11.31 3.25 18.55
CA THR A 480 -11.09 2.03 17.77
C THR A 480 -9.79 1.36 18.18
N MET A 481 -8.71 2.13 18.29
CA MET A 481 -7.40 1.60 18.65
C MET A 481 -7.35 1.09 20.10
N GLU A 482 -7.97 1.76 21.07
CA GLU A 482 -8.08 1.30 22.46
C GLU A 482 -8.76 -0.09 22.55
N GLN A 483 -9.82 -0.30 21.78
CA GLN A 483 -10.51 -1.59 21.74
C GLN A 483 -9.65 -2.68 21.06
N ILE A 484 -8.89 -2.34 20.02
CA ILE A 484 -7.96 -3.24 19.35
C ILE A 484 -6.76 -3.56 20.26
N GLU A 485 -6.20 -2.57 20.97
CA GLU A 485 -5.13 -2.79 21.96
C GLU A 485 -5.57 -3.78 23.03
N ALA A 486 -6.81 -3.67 23.53
CA ALA A 486 -7.37 -4.59 24.52
C ALA A 486 -7.50 -6.03 23.99
N MET A 487 -7.80 -6.23 22.72
CA MET A 487 -7.84 -7.56 22.07
C MET A 487 -6.44 -8.09 21.77
N SER A 488 -5.48 -7.21 21.51
CA SER A 488 -4.08 -7.52 21.25
C SER A 488 -3.89 -8.54 20.10
N PRO A 489 -4.25 -8.19 18.86
CA PRO A 489 -3.98 -9.01 17.69
C PRO A 489 -2.48 -9.17 17.44
N ASP A 490 -2.10 -10.04 16.50
CA ASP A 490 -0.69 -10.29 16.16
C ASP A 490 -0.20 -9.39 15.05
N SER A 491 -1.12 -8.88 14.24
CA SER A 491 -0.86 -7.89 13.19
C SER A 491 -2.07 -6.98 12.99
N LEU A 492 -1.81 -5.80 12.45
CA LEU A 492 -2.78 -4.75 12.18
C LEU A 492 -2.50 -4.16 10.80
N THR A 493 -3.52 -3.96 9.98
CA THR A 493 -3.40 -3.20 8.74
C THR A 493 -4.27 -1.95 8.82
N ALA A 494 -3.64 -0.79 8.71
CA ALA A 494 -4.33 0.49 8.58
C ALA A 494 -4.45 0.86 7.10
N HIS A 495 -5.69 0.94 6.63
CA HIS A 495 -6.01 1.36 5.28
C HIS A 495 -6.50 2.81 5.29
N SER A 496 -5.96 3.63 4.43
CA SER A 496 -6.55 4.94 4.12
C SER A 496 -7.67 4.76 3.10
N LEU A 497 -8.84 5.29 3.39
CA LEU A 497 -10.00 5.18 2.51
C LEU A 497 -9.67 5.69 1.10
N ALA A 498 -9.89 4.86 0.09
CA ALA A 498 -9.77 5.23 -1.31
C ALA A 498 -11.13 5.20 -1.99
N ILE A 499 -11.61 6.37 -2.45
CA ILE A 499 -12.91 6.48 -3.10
C ILE A 499 -12.75 6.07 -4.56
N LYS A 500 -13.24 4.88 -4.89
CA LYS A 500 -13.21 4.35 -6.26
C LYS A 500 -14.51 4.67 -6.99
N LYS A 501 -14.44 5.07 -8.26
CA LYS A 501 -15.62 5.38 -9.10
C LYS A 501 -16.66 4.26 -9.15
N SER A 502 -16.24 3.01 -9.02
CA SER A 502 -17.13 1.84 -9.02
C SER A 502 -17.82 1.58 -7.69
N SER A 503 -17.40 2.23 -6.60
CA SER A 503 -17.96 2.01 -5.27
C SER A 503 -19.34 2.65 -5.09
N ALA A 504 -20.17 2.07 -4.22
CA ALA A 504 -21.46 2.66 -3.87
C ALA A 504 -21.26 4.00 -3.13
N LEU A 505 -20.16 4.17 -2.39
CA LEU A 505 -19.80 5.40 -1.71
C LEU A 505 -19.57 6.56 -2.69
N SER A 506 -18.91 6.32 -3.84
CA SER A 506 -18.74 7.35 -4.87
C SER A 506 -20.08 7.87 -5.37
N LYS A 507 -21.01 6.97 -5.66
CA LYS A 507 -22.37 7.34 -6.09
C LYS A 507 -23.17 8.07 -5.00
N TRP A 508 -22.96 7.67 -3.73
CA TRP A 508 -23.57 8.36 -2.60
C TRP A 508 -23.05 9.79 -2.47
N ILE A 509 -21.72 9.99 -2.61
CA ILE A 509 -21.08 11.30 -2.58
C ILE A 509 -21.57 12.19 -3.73
N GLU A 510 -21.69 11.66 -4.94
CA GLU A 510 -22.23 12.40 -6.09
C GLU A 510 -23.63 12.96 -5.81
N LYS A 511 -24.45 12.22 -5.05
CA LYS A 511 -25.83 12.59 -4.73
C LYS A 511 -25.94 13.51 -3.50
N ASN A 512 -25.10 13.31 -2.48
CA ASN A 512 -25.27 13.91 -1.15
C ASN A 512 -24.17 14.94 -0.79
N GLY A 513 -23.17 15.08 -1.66
CA GLY A 513 -21.96 15.87 -1.37
C GLY A 513 -20.88 15.06 -0.64
N VAL A 514 -19.68 15.61 -0.59
CA VAL A 514 -18.52 14.98 0.08
C VAL A 514 -18.71 15.08 1.60
N PRO A 515 -18.75 13.96 2.32
CA PRO A 515 -18.80 13.98 3.79
C PRO A 515 -17.44 14.43 4.35
N VAL A 516 -17.40 14.74 5.64
CA VAL A 516 -16.13 14.95 6.34
C VAL A 516 -15.36 13.64 6.35
N LEU A 517 -14.15 13.66 5.80
CA LEU A 517 -13.23 12.54 5.68
C LEU A 517 -11.94 12.92 6.39
N ASN A 518 -11.79 12.51 7.65
CA ASN A 518 -10.63 12.86 8.46
C ASN A 518 -9.55 11.78 8.33
N ASN A 519 -8.52 12.03 7.50
CA ASN A 519 -7.34 11.18 7.39
C ASN A 519 -6.11 12.06 7.24
N THR A 520 -5.44 12.28 8.34
CA THR A 520 -4.32 13.21 8.50
C THR A 520 -3.07 12.48 8.96
N ASP A 521 -1.93 13.17 9.04
CA ASP A 521 -0.72 12.61 9.65
C ASP A 521 -0.96 12.25 11.12
N GLU A 522 -1.79 13.02 11.84
CA GLU A 522 -2.16 12.76 13.23
C GLU A 522 -2.91 11.44 13.39
N THR A 523 -3.88 11.17 12.52
CA THR A 523 -4.62 9.88 12.51
C THR A 523 -3.68 8.69 12.28
N ILE A 524 -2.72 8.82 11.38
CA ILE A 524 -1.70 7.77 11.14
C ILE A 524 -0.80 7.58 12.38
N GLU A 525 -0.43 8.68 13.05
CA GLU A 525 0.39 8.63 14.26
C GLU A 525 -0.32 7.91 15.42
N ILE A 526 -1.62 8.15 15.62
CA ILE A 526 -2.44 7.42 16.60
C ILE A 526 -2.32 5.91 16.38
N VAL A 527 -2.48 5.47 15.14
CA VAL A 527 -2.38 4.04 14.81
C VAL A 527 -0.97 3.50 15.01
N ARG A 528 0.06 4.24 14.59
CA ARG A 528 1.46 3.86 14.76
C ARG A 528 1.81 3.69 16.24
N ASP A 529 1.41 4.64 17.08
CA ASP A 529 1.71 4.62 18.51
C ASP A 529 0.98 3.48 19.22
N SER A 530 -0.26 3.20 18.83
CA SER A 530 -1.02 2.04 19.30
C SER A 530 -0.40 0.71 18.84
N ALA A 531 0.05 0.63 17.59
CA ALA A 531 0.77 -0.55 17.10
C ALA A 531 2.07 -0.78 17.88
N ALA A 532 2.83 0.30 18.17
CA ALA A 532 4.05 0.21 18.98
C ALA A 532 3.78 -0.28 20.42
N LYS A 533 2.68 0.15 21.06
CA LYS A 533 2.27 -0.38 22.38
C LYS A 533 1.97 -1.88 22.36
N MET A 534 1.53 -2.41 21.20
CA MET A 534 1.29 -3.84 21.00
C MET A 534 2.56 -4.60 20.55
N ASP A 535 3.76 -3.99 20.59
CA ASP A 535 5.02 -4.52 20.09
C ASP A 535 4.99 -4.87 18.59
N MET A 536 4.24 -4.10 17.82
CA MET A 536 4.16 -4.25 16.37
C MET A 536 5.06 -3.24 15.67
N LYS A 537 5.65 -3.68 14.56
CA LYS A 537 6.52 -2.85 13.71
C LYS A 537 5.96 -2.81 12.30
N PRO A 538 6.13 -1.69 11.55
CA PRO A 538 5.68 -1.62 10.17
C PRO A 538 6.49 -2.61 9.32
N TYR A 539 5.83 -3.37 8.41
CA TYR A 539 6.49 -4.41 7.62
C TYR A 539 6.12 -4.41 6.15
N TYR A 540 5.05 -3.74 5.75
CA TYR A 540 4.76 -3.42 4.35
C TYR A 540 3.98 -2.12 4.26
N LEU A 541 4.12 -1.44 3.10
CA LEU A 541 3.48 -0.16 2.85
C LEU A 541 3.14 -0.01 1.38
N TYR A 542 1.94 0.49 1.10
CA TYR A 542 1.57 0.86 -0.25
C TYR A 542 0.60 2.04 -0.28
N ARG A 543 0.52 2.68 -1.43
CA ARG A 543 -0.42 3.78 -1.69
C ARG A 543 -1.37 3.43 -2.83
N GLN A 544 -2.50 4.06 -2.86
CA GLN A 544 -3.45 3.99 -3.97
C GLN A 544 -3.74 5.38 -4.51
N LYS A 545 -4.29 5.46 -5.71
CA LYS A 545 -4.82 6.71 -6.24
C LYS A 545 -6.12 7.08 -5.51
N HIS A 546 -6.34 8.38 -5.34
CA HIS A 546 -7.56 8.92 -4.72
C HIS A 546 -7.77 8.46 -3.26
N MET A 547 -6.69 8.32 -2.51
CA MET A 547 -6.76 8.11 -1.06
C MET A 547 -7.06 9.42 -0.35
N THR A 548 -7.90 9.35 0.68
CA THR A 548 -8.16 10.49 1.56
C THR A 548 -6.86 10.96 2.20
N GLY A 549 -6.65 12.28 2.26
CA GLY A 549 -5.42 12.86 2.81
C GLY A 549 -4.14 12.56 2.04
N ASN A 550 -4.20 11.84 0.89
CA ASN A 550 -3.03 11.36 0.14
C ASN A 550 -2.06 10.51 0.99
N MET A 551 -2.60 9.83 2.01
CA MET A 551 -1.86 9.00 2.96
C MET A 551 -1.55 7.61 2.39
N GLU A 552 -0.93 6.76 3.18
CA GLU A 552 -0.56 5.40 2.84
C GLU A 552 -1.41 4.35 3.56
N ASN A 553 -1.29 3.11 3.11
CA ASN A 553 -1.70 1.92 3.84
C ASN A 553 -0.45 1.28 4.46
N VAL A 554 -0.53 0.92 5.73
CA VAL A 554 0.61 0.34 6.45
C VAL A 554 0.17 -0.92 7.18
N GLY A 555 0.93 -2.00 7.00
CA GLY A 555 0.81 -3.20 7.81
C GLY A 555 1.82 -3.19 8.95
N TYR A 556 1.33 -3.44 10.15
CA TYR A 556 2.12 -3.59 11.37
C TYR A 556 2.01 -5.02 11.88
N ALA A 557 3.09 -5.60 12.38
CA ALA A 557 3.07 -6.94 12.96
C ALA A 557 4.12 -7.12 14.04
N ARG A 558 3.86 -8.04 14.95
CA ARG A 558 4.87 -8.58 15.85
C ARG A 558 5.90 -9.39 15.07
N ASP A 559 7.09 -9.54 15.60
CA ASP A 559 8.15 -10.31 14.95
C ASP A 559 7.67 -11.76 14.71
N GLY A 560 7.84 -12.23 13.47
CA GLY A 560 7.39 -13.56 13.01
C GLY A 560 5.89 -13.70 12.73
N ARG A 561 5.11 -12.62 12.79
CA ARG A 561 3.65 -12.61 12.52
C ARG A 561 3.28 -11.82 11.25
N TYR A 562 4.24 -11.65 10.36
CA TYR A 562 4.08 -10.93 9.11
C TYR A 562 3.13 -11.62 8.14
N GLY A 563 2.44 -10.84 7.32
CA GLY A 563 1.77 -11.33 6.12
C GLY A 563 2.77 -11.37 4.96
N ILE A 564 3.42 -12.50 4.75
CA ILE A 564 4.46 -12.68 3.73
C ILE A 564 3.91 -12.45 2.34
N TYR A 565 2.71 -12.98 2.06
CA TYR A 565 2.02 -12.78 0.78
C TYR A 565 1.82 -11.28 0.47
N ASN A 566 1.54 -10.44 1.48
CA ASN A 566 1.35 -9.01 1.29
C ASN A 566 2.64 -8.32 0.81
N ILE A 567 3.80 -8.75 1.31
CA ILE A 567 5.10 -8.27 0.85
C ILE A 567 5.35 -8.74 -0.59
N LEU A 568 5.12 -10.02 -0.87
CA LEU A 568 5.39 -10.60 -2.19
C LEU A 568 4.57 -9.95 -3.31
N ILE A 569 3.28 -9.67 -3.06
CA ILE A 569 2.42 -9.02 -4.06
C ILE A 569 2.79 -7.55 -4.26
N MET A 570 3.28 -6.86 -3.20
CA MET A 570 3.68 -5.46 -3.28
C MET A 570 5.05 -5.31 -3.95
N GLU A 571 6.04 -6.09 -3.54
CA GLU A 571 7.40 -5.97 -4.07
C GLU A 571 7.60 -6.62 -5.44
N GLU A 572 6.63 -7.41 -5.90
CA GLU A 572 6.65 -8.07 -7.23
C GLU A 572 7.96 -8.84 -7.46
N LYS A 573 8.49 -9.47 -6.40
CA LYS A 573 9.73 -10.25 -6.43
C LYS A 573 9.50 -11.74 -6.74
N GLN A 574 8.24 -12.20 -6.74
CA GLN A 574 7.88 -13.61 -6.95
C GLN A 574 6.63 -13.72 -7.83
N THR A 575 6.55 -14.79 -8.61
CA THR A 575 5.35 -15.14 -9.38
C THR A 575 4.19 -15.47 -8.44
N ILE A 576 3.03 -14.89 -8.70
CA ILE A 576 1.79 -15.17 -8.00
C ILE A 576 0.79 -15.75 -8.99
N ILE A 577 0.41 -17.00 -8.79
CA ILE A 577 -0.61 -17.68 -9.60
C ILE A 577 -1.95 -17.46 -8.92
N ALA A 578 -2.84 -16.75 -9.61
CA ALA A 578 -4.12 -16.36 -9.06
C ALA A 578 -5.27 -17.17 -9.70
N LEU A 579 -6.12 -17.74 -8.84
CA LEU A 579 -7.23 -18.62 -9.15
C LEU A 579 -8.54 -17.97 -8.72
N GLY A 580 -9.63 -18.34 -9.38
CA GLY A 580 -10.97 -17.81 -9.08
C GLY A 580 -11.33 -16.57 -9.91
N ALA A 581 -12.61 -16.22 -9.92
CA ALA A 581 -13.17 -15.13 -10.70
C ALA A 581 -12.56 -13.77 -10.33
N GLY A 582 -12.18 -13.00 -11.35
CA GLY A 582 -11.61 -11.65 -11.19
C GLY A 582 -10.18 -11.61 -10.63
N SER A 583 -9.53 -12.75 -10.46
CA SER A 583 -8.15 -12.82 -10.02
C SER A 583 -7.15 -12.55 -11.16
N ILE A 584 -5.95 -12.10 -10.81
CA ILE A 584 -4.90 -11.72 -11.77
C ILE A 584 -3.61 -12.45 -11.42
N THR A 585 -3.21 -13.38 -12.29
CA THR A 585 -1.90 -14.02 -12.21
C THR A 585 -0.82 -13.02 -12.63
N LYS A 586 0.26 -12.91 -11.83
CA LYS A 586 1.45 -12.13 -12.14
C LYS A 586 2.63 -13.07 -12.33
N ARG A 587 3.17 -13.16 -13.53
CA ARG A 587 4.44 -13.82 -13.80
C ARG A 587 5.57 -12.82 -13.65
N VAL A 588 6.49 -13.08 -12.74
CA VAL A 588 7.73 -12.31 -12.54
C VAL A 588 8.86 -13.08 -13.19
N TYR A 589 9.57 -12.45 -14.12
CA TYR A 589 10.71 -13.05 -14.80
C TYR A 589 11.97 -12.92 -13.94
N THR A 590 12.74 -14.00 -13.86
CA THR A 590 13.96 -14.10 -13.04
C THR A 590 15.25 -13.84 -13.86
N ASP A 591 15.12 -13.39 -15.10
CA ASP A 591 16.22 -13.13 -16.04
C ASP A 591 16.92 -11.78 -15.80
N GLY A 592 16.60 -11.07 -14.74
CA GLY A 592 17.14 -9.75 -14.42
C GLY A 592 16.51 -8.59 -15.21
N SER A 593 15.56 -8.86 -16.11
CA SER A 593 14.90 -7.81 -16.92
C SER A 593 13.92 -6.96 -16.13
N GLY A 594 13.46 -7.43 -14.96
CA GLY A 594 12.36 -6.82 -14.21
C GLY A 594 11.00 -6.92 -14.92
N ARG A 595 10.89 -7.77 -15.95
CA ARG A 595 9.66 -7.98 -16.72
C ARG A 595 8.59 -8.64 -15.87
N ILE A 596 7.36 -8.14 -15.95
CA ILE A 596 6.19 -8.72 -15.30
C ILE A 596 5.07 -8.80 -16.32
N GLU A 597 4.51 -9.98 -16.47
CA GLU A 597 3.32 -10.21 -17.28
C GLU A 597 2.13 -10.61 -16.44
N ARG A 598 0.94 -10.32 -16.94
CA ARG A 598 -0.31 -10.55 -16.23
C ARG A 598 -1.31 -11.32 -17.09
N CYS A 599 -2.07 -12.20 -16.43
CA CYS A 599 -3.18 -12.93 -17.01
C CYS A 599 -4.39 -12.81 -16.08
N GLU A 600 -5.51 -12.35 -16.61
CA GLU A 600 -6.74 -12.11 -15.84
C GLU A 600 -7.74 -13.23 -16.05
N ASN A 601 -8.39 -13.68 -14.97
CA ASN A 601 -9.61 -14.48 -15.03
C ASN A 601 -10.84 -13.58 -15.27
N ALA A 602 -11.88 -14.15 -15.87
CA ALA A 602 -13.15 -13.47 -16.01
C ALA A 602 -13.69 -12.98 -14.66
N ARG A 603 -14.15 -11.73 -14.60
CA ARG A 603 -14.68 -11.13 -13.36
C ARG A 603 -16.06 -11.65 -13.01
N ASP A 604 -16.90 -11.83 -14.05
CA ASP A 604 -18.23 -12.39 -13.88
C ASP A 604 -18.16 -13.87 -13.53
N ILE A 605 -18.86 -14.28 -12.48
CA ILE A 605 -18.81 -15.66 -11.95
C ILE A 605 -19.36 -16.66 -12.96
N ALA A 606 -20.47 -16.35 -13.63
CA ALA A 606 -21.06 -17.27 -14.60
C ALA A 606 -20.12 -17.48 -15.79
N THR A 607 -19.52 -16.41 -16.28
CA THR A 607 -18.51 -16.44 -17.35
C THR A 607 -17.26 -17.23 -16.92
N TYR A 608 -16.82 -17.05 -15.67
CA TYR A 608 -15.68 -17.79 -15.13
C TYR A 608 -15.96 -19.30 -15.08
N ILE A 609 -17.12 -19.70 -14.56
CA ILE A 609 -17.52 -21.12 -14.47
C ILE A 609 -17.61 -21.75 -15.86
N SER A 610 -18.31 -21.07 -16.79
CA SER A 610 -18.55 -21.64 -18.14
C SER A 610 -17.29 -21.72 -19.00
N ASN A 611 -16.30 -20.84 -18.75
CA ASN A 611 -15.08 -20.73 -19.57
C ASN A 611 -13.82 -21.08 -18.79
N ILE A 612 -13.93 -21.95 -17.79
CA ILE A 612 -12.78 -22.28 -16.91
C ILE A 612 -11.60 -22.84 -17.69
N ASP A 613 -11.84 -23.65 -18.70
CA ASP A 613 -10.78 -24.24 -19.54
C ASP A 613 -10.02 -23.16 -20.33
N GLU A 614 -10.73 -22.07 -20.75
CA GLU A 614 -10.08 -20.91 -21.36
C GLU A 614 -9.21 -20.14 -20.35
N MET A 615 -9.66 -19.99 -19.10
CA MET A 615 -8.86 -19.33 -18.05
C MET A 615 -7.57 -20.11 -17.78
N ILE A 616 -7.63 -21.43 -17.76
CA ILE A 616 -6.47 -22.30 -17.63
C ILE A 616 -5.54 -22.16 -18.85
N GLU A 617 -6.09 -22.15 -20.06
CA GLU A 617 -5.31 -22.01 -21.28
C GLU A 617 -4.60 -20.67 -21.39
N ARG A 618 -5.23 -19.56 -20.92
CA ARG A 618 -4.56 -18.26 -20.82
C ARG A 618 -3.34 -18.30 -19.91
N LYS A 619 -3.42 -18.98 -18.77
CA LYS A 619 -2.29 -19.18 -17.87
C LYS A 619 -1.22 -20.06 -18.50
N ARG A 620 -1.61 -21.17 -19.18
CA ARG A 620 -0.68 -22.01 -19.91
C ARG A 620 0.12 -21.22 -20.95
N LYS A 621 -0.54 -20.35 -21.73
CA LYS A 621 0.13 -19.46 -22.68
C LYS A 621 1.07 -18.47 -21.99
N LEU A 622 0.68 -17.91 -20.83
CA LEU A 622 1.55 -17.03 -20.07
C LEU A 622 2.87 -17.70 -19.67
N PHE A 623 2.84 -19.01 -19.35
CA PHE A 623 4.01 -19.76 -18.88
C PHE A 623 4.72 -20.59 -19.99
N ALA A 624 4.14 -20.72 -21.18
CA ALA A 624 4.69 -21.56 -22.27
C ALA A 624 6.06 -21.08 -22.82
N ASP A 625 6.38 -19.79 -22.69
CA ASP A 625 7.62 -19.24 -23.23
C ASP A 625 8.91 -19.75 -22.54
N ASP A 626 8.80 -20.38 -21.37
CA ASP A 626 9.97 -20.96 -20.68
C ASP A 626 10.45 -22.28 -21.32
N SER A 627 9.59 -22.95 -22.09
CA SER A 627 9.93 -24.21 -22.74
C SER A 627 10.67 -24.07 -24.08
N MET A 628 10.76 -22.84 -24.60
CA MET A 628 11.43 -22.53 -25.87
C MET A 628 12.80 -21.85 -25.69
N ARG A 629 13.28 -21.68 -24.47
CA ARG A 629 14.60 -21.14 -24.13
C ARG A 629 15.44 -22.19 -23.40
#